data_b4772b8f17948461d83da62a9c4701d8
#
_entry.id   b4772b8f17948461d83da62a9c4701d8
#
_cell.length_a   1.000
_cell.length_b   1.000
_cell.length_c   1.000
_cell.angle_alpha   90.00
_cell.angle_beta   90.00
_cell.angle_gamma   90.00
#
_symmetry.space_group_name_H-M   'P 1'
#
loop_
_entity.id
_entity.type
_entity.pdbx_description
1 polymer ?
#
loop_
_entity_poly.entity_id
_entity_poly.type
_entity_poly.pdbx_seq_one_letter_code
_entity_poly.pdbx_strand_id
1 'polypeptide(L)'
;MSNATTKRPAPGKGRASNADNEKPTGCRCAAQLQIPGFPPPPDPFRGPLVEWLEAHPGWWGREYLCNVLGMDERTLRLQAEHSNGAVIFSSSGSACGLKATVHADEVEVRACIAELDGRAGSHHRRARDIARAAKLEGVRT
;
A
#
# COMPACT_ATOMS: atom_id res chain seq x y z
N MET A 1 53.30 -42.12 -16.26
CA MET A 1 52.00 -41.43 -16.42
C MET A 1 51.88 -40.37 -15.32
N SER A 2 52.15 -39.11 -15.67
CA SER A 2 52.35 -38.02 -14.72
C SER A 2 51.06 -37.25 -14.52
N ASN A 3 50.54 -37.21 -13.28
CA ASN A 3 49.41 -36.39 -12.93
C ASN A 3 49.87 -34.95 -12.60
N ALA A 4 49.54 -34.00 -13.46
CA ALA A 4 49.76 -32.59 -13.22
C ALA A 4 48.61 -32.01 -12.35
N THR A 5 48.96 -31.71 -11.10
CA THR A 5 48.07 -31.01 -10.15
C THR A 5 48.07 -29.51 -10.44
N THR A 6 46.99 -29.02 -11.02
CA THR A 6 46.79 -27.59 -11.31
C THR A 6 46.34 -26.86 -10.01
N LYS A 7 47.25 -26.09 -9.45
CA LYS A 7 47.06 -25.27 -8.26
C LYS A 7 46.27 -24.00 -8.63
N ARG A 8 45.05 -23.88 -8.15
CA ARG A 8 44.17 -22.69 -8.30
C ARG A 8 44.70 -21.53 -7.43
N PRO A 9 44.81 -20.31 -7.95
CA PRO A 9 45.15 -19.16 -7.12
C PRO A 9 43.95 -18.72 -6.29
N ALA A 10 44.22 -18.29 -5.05
CA ALA A 10 43.25 -17.78 -4.09
C ALA A 10 42.70 -16.41 -4.54
N PRO A 11 41.41 -16.12 -4.32
CA PRO A 11 40.84 -14.80 -4.61
C PRO A 11 41.34 -13.76 -3.58
N GLY A 12 41.86 -12.66 -4.12
CA GLY A 12 42.34 -11.53 -3.34
C GLY A 12 41.20 -10.87 -2.54
N LYS A 13 41.48 -10.57 -1.28
CA LYS A 13 40.63 -9.77 -0.41
C LYS A 13 40.66 -8.31 -0.89
N GLY A 14 39.71 -7.96 -1.75
CA GLY A 14 39.37 -6.58 -2.06
C GLY A 14 38.64 -5.96 -0.86
N ARG A 15 39.35 -5.07 -0.15
CA ARG A 15 38.83 -4.24 0.93
C ARG A 15 38.00 -3.13 0.28
N ALA A 16 36.69 -3.33 0.13
CA ALA A 16 35.81 -2.27 -0.26
C ALA A 16 35.63 -1.30 0.91
N SER A 17 36.11 -0.09 0.70
CA SER A 17 35.89 1.06 1.58
C SER A 17 34.36 1.29 1.68
N ASN A 18 33.86 1.32 2.92
CA ASN A 18 32.53 1.86 3.24
C ASN A 18 32.53 3.34 2.85
N ALA A 19 31.99 3.62 1.67
CA ALA A 19 31.51 4.96 1.37
C ALA A 19 30.21 5.14 2.17
N ASP A 20 30.22 6.15 3.00
CA ASP A 20 29.18 6.58 3.91
C ASP A 20 27.82 6.56 3.23
N ASN A 21 27.00 5.60 3.62
CA ASN A 21 25.59 5.55 3.28
C ASN A 21 24.89 6.54 4.22
N GLU A 22 25.06 7.83 3.93
CA GLU A 22 24.20 8.87 4.51
C GLU A 22 22.77 8.54 4.17
N LYS A 23 22.06 7.96 5.14
CA LYS A 23 20.61 7.89 5.11
C LYS A 23 20.08 9.29 4.84
N PRO A 24 19.24 9.49 3.83
CA PRO A 24 18.50 10.73 3.74
C PRO A 24 17.59 10.82 4.96
N THR A 25 18.08 11.52 5.97
CA THR A 25 17.34 11.88 7.16
C THR A 25 16.26 12.87 6.75
N GLY A 26 15.02 12.38 6.85
CA GLY A 26 13.85 13.25 6.90
C GLY A 26 13.36 13.71 5.54
N CYS A 27 12.35 13.00 5.02
CA CYS A 27 11.23 13.72 4.46
C CYS A 27 10.74 14.68 5.56
N ARG A 28 11.35 15.85 5.65
CA ARG A 28 10.66 17.02 6.17
C ARG A 28 9.46 17.19 5.25
N CYS A 29 8.30 16.79 5.74
CA CYS A 29 7.05 17.26 5.18
C CYS A 29 7.24 18.78 5.09
N ALA A 30 7.40 19.27 3.88
CA ALA A 30 7.52 20.69 3.65
C ALA A 30 6.31 21.29 4.32
N ALA A 31 6.52 21.99 5.43
CA ALA A 31 5.48 22.81 6.02
C ALA A 31 5.00 23.69 4.87
N GLN A 32 3.83 23.39 4.33
CA GLN A 32 3.25 24.12 3.21
C GLN A 32 3.09 25.55 3.72
N LEU A 33 3.95 26.44 3.24
CA LEU A 33 3.81 27.86 3.44
C LEU A 33 2.47 28.26 2.83
N GLN A 34 1.45 28.38 3.67
CA GLN A 34 0.16 28.92 3.27
C GLN A 34 0.37 30.40 3.00
N ILE A 35 0.49 30.75 1.73
CA ILE A 35 0.50 32.14 1.30
C ILE A 35 -0.93 32.67 1.43
N PRO A 36 -1.19 33.70 2.26
CA PRO A 36 -2.53 34.26 2.40
C PRO A 36 -3.09 34.67 1.03
N GLY A 37 -4.27 34.15 0.67
CA GLY A 37 -4.94 34.47 -0.60
C GLY A 37 -4.73 33.47 -1.73
N PHE A 38 -3.85 32.47 -1.57
CA PHE A 38 -3.76 31.34 -2.51
C PHE A 38 -4.54 30.15 -1.94
N PRO A 39 -5.39 29.48 -2.75
CA PRO A 39 -5.99 28.22 -2.33
C PRO A 39 -4.86 27.21 -2.04
N PRO A 40 -5.00 26.36 -1.01
CA PRO A 40 -4.04 25.30 -0.76
C PRO A 40 -3.88 24.44 -2.03
N PRO A 41 -2.66 23.97 -2.35
CA PRO A 41 -2.47 23.07 -3.46
C PRO A 41 -3.40 21.86 -3.29
N PRO A 42 -3.98 21.32 -4.38
CA PRO A 42 -4.85 20.16 -4.31
C PRO A 42 -4.10 19.02 -3.61
N ASP A 43 -4.77 18.39 -2.65
CA ASP A 43 -4.24 17.22 -1.97
C ASP A 43 -3.95 16.13 -3.02
N PRO A 44 -2.69 15.69 -3.18
CA PRO A 44 -2.34 14.67 -4.19
C PRO A 44 -3.07 13.34 -3.95
N PHE A 45 -3.66 13.15 -2.78
CA PHE A 45 -4.45 11.96 -2.41
C PHE A 45 -5.96 12.16 -2.63
N ARG A 46 -6.41 13.38 -2.95
CA ARG A 46 -7.79 13.68 -3.30
C ARG A 46 -8.01 13.48 -4.80
N GLY A 47 -8.50 12.32 -5.17
CA GLY A 47 -8.97 12.03 -6.53
C GLY A 47 -10.51 12.19 -6.65
N PRO A 48 -11.04 12.09 -7.88
CA PRO A 48 -12.48 12.21 -8.16
C PRO A 48 -13.36 11.29 -7.31
N LEU A 49 -12.86 10.11 -6.95
CA LEU A 49 -13.55 9.16 -6.07
C LEU A 49 -13.76 9.75 -4.67
N VAL A 50 -12.72 10.33 -4.07
CA VAL A 50 -12.81 10.88 -2.71
C VAL A 50 -13.77 12.06 -2.68
N GLU A 51 -13.63 13.00 -3.62
CA GLU A 51 -14.50 14.16 -3.73
C GLU A 51 -15.96 13.77 -3.91
N TRP A 52 -16.21 12.78 -4.75
CA TRP A 52 -17.56 12.31 -4.98
C TRP A 52 -18.16 11.65 -3.74
N LEU A 53 -17.42 10.78 -3.05
CA LEU A 53 -17.86 10.10 -1.83
C LEU A 53 -18.07 11.05 -0.65
N GLU A 54 -17.27 12.10 -0.54
CA GLU A 54 -17.46 13.14 0.49
C GLU A 54 -18.75 13.95 0.26
N ALA A 55 -19.11 14.17 -1.01
CA ALA A 55 -20.35 14.87 -1.37
C ALA A 55 -21.61 13.98 -1.26
N HIS A 56 -21.45 12.66 -1.23
CA HIS A 56 -22.57 11.71 -1.26
C HIS A 56 -22.45 10.70 -0.10
N PRO A 57 -23.01 11.04 1.08
CA PRO A 57 -23.00 10.14 2.24
C PRO A 57 -23.65 8.79 1.94
N GLY A 58 -23.06 7.70 2.43
CA GLY A 58 -23.60 6.34 2.32
C GLY A 58 -22.60 5.34 1.74
N TRP A 59 -23.07 4.09 1.62
CA TRP A 59 -22.33 3.01 0.99
C TRP A 59 -22.69 2.90 -0.49
N TRP A 60 -21.65 2.87 -1.33
CA TRP A 60 -21.82 2.88 -2.78
C TRP A 60 -21.14 1.68 -3.43
N GLY A 61 -21.89 0.93 -4.21
CA GLY A 61 -21.38 -0.23 -4.96
C GLY A 61 -20.33 0.17 -5.99
N ARG A 62 -19.34 -0.68 -6.21
CA ARG A 62 -18.23 -0.40 -7.14
C ARG A 62 -18.70 -0.19 -8.56
N GLU A 63 -19.62 -1.03 -9.04
CA GLU A 63 -20.16 -0.92 -10.39
C GLU A 63 -20.85 0.43 -10.62
N TYR A 64 -21.64 0.87 -9.64
CA TYR A 64 -22.29 2.17 -9.69
C TYR A 64 -21.28 3.31 -9.76
N LEU A 65 -20.23 3.27 -8.91
CA LEU A 65 -19.17 4.27 -8.90
C LEU A 65 -18.36 4.29 -10.19
N CYS A 66 -18.06 3.13 -10.78
CA CYS A 66 -17.43 3.05 -12.09
C CYS A 66 -18.24 3.75 -13.17
N ASN A 67 -19.55 3.53 -13.17
CA ASN A 67 -20.44 4.12 -14.16
C ASN A 67 -20.56 5.65 -13.97
N VAL A 68 -20.74 6.11 -12.73
CA VAL A 68 -20.92 7.55 -12.44
C VAL A 68 -19.65 8.34 -12.68
N LEU A 69 -18.48 7.78 -12.29
CA LEU A 69 -17.19 8.45 -12.42
C LEU A 69 -16.51 8.21 -13.78
N GLY A 70 -17.08 7.36 -14.62
CA GLY A 70 -16.53 7.03 -15.94
C GLY A 70 -15.16 6.35 -15.89
N MET A 71 -14.90 5.56 -14.86
CA MET A 71 -13.63 4.87 -14.66
C MET A 71 -13.80 3.36 -14.56
N ASP A 72 -12.74 2.61 -14.85
CA ASP A 72 -12.71 1.17 -14.68
C ASP A 72 -12.50 0.77 -13.21
N GLU A 73 -12.81 -0.50 -12.89
CA GLU A 73 -12.69 -1.03 -11.53
C GLU A 73 -11.25 -0.99 -11.00
N ARG A 74 -10.26 -1.14 -11.88
CA ARG A 74 -8.85 -1.08 -11.49
C ARG A 74 -8.47 0.32 -11.05
N THR A 75 -8.85 1.32 -11.81
CA THR A 75 -8.63 2.75 -11.49
C THR A 75 -9.35 3.12 -10.19
N LEU A 76 -10.60 2.66 -10.01
CA LEU A 76 -11.37 2.88 -8.80
C LEU A 76 -10.64 2.31 -7.57
N ARG A 77 -10.13 1.07 -7.65
CA ARG A 77 -9.35 0.47 -6.56
C ARG A 77 -8.08 1.25 -6.24
N LEU A 78 -7.32 1.62 -7.27
CA LEU A 78 -6.09 2.39 -7.07
C LEU A 78 -6.36 3.73 -6.39
N GLN A 79 -7.43 4.43 -6.76
CA GLN A 79 -7.83 5.67 -6.08
C GLN A 79 -8.22 5.42 -4.62
N ALA A 80 -8.95 4.35 -4.33
CA ALA A 80 -9.30 3.97 -2.95
C ALA A 80 -8.05 3.62 -2.11
N GLU A 81 -7.11 2.85 -2.67
CA GLU A 81 -5.85 2.48 -2.01
C GLU A 81 -4.96 3.71 -1.73
N HIS A 82 -4.89 4.63 -2.69
CA HIS A 82 -4.07 5.83 -2.57
C HIS A 82 -4.78 7.00 -1.88
N SER A 83 -6.00 6.81 -1.40
CA SER A 83 -6.78 7.85 -0.71
C SER A 83 -6.27 8.22 0.69
N ASN A 84 -5.16 7.62 1.14
CA ASN A 84 -4.58 7.82 2.47
C ASN A 84 -5.59 7.66 3.61
N GLY A 85 -6.48 6.67 3.48
CA GLY A 85 -7.51 6.38 4.47
C GLY A 85 -8.78 7.24 4.37
N ALA A 86 -8.91 8.09 3.35
CA ALA A 86 -10.13 8.87 3.13
C ALA A 86 -11.32 7.99 2.68
N VAL A 87 -11.07 6.77 2.23
CA VAL A 87 -12.09 5.82 1.78
C VAL A 87 -11.99 4.52 2.56
N ILE A 88 -13.11 4.08 3.11
CA ILE A 88 -13.26 2.74 3.69
C ILE A 88 -14.05 1.84 2.74
N PHE A 89 -13.89 0.53 2.92
CA PHE A 89 -14.63 -0.46 2.14
C PHE A 89 -15.24 -1.53 3.06
N SER A 90 -16.28 -2.17 2.56
CA SER A 90 -16.85 -3.38 3.15
C SER A 90 -17.19 -4.38 2.06
N SER A 91 -16.96 -5.66 2.34
CA SER A 91 -17.29 -6.77 1.44
C SER A 91 -18.52 -7.55 1.89
N SER A 92 -19.14 -7.19 3.01
CA SER A 92 -20.20 -7.99 3.64
C SER A 92 -21.51 -7.22 3.86
N GLY A 93 -22.62 -7.91 3.68
CA GLY A 93 -23.95 -7.45 4.03
C GLY A 93 -24.50 -6.30 3.19
N SER A 94 -25.39 -5.52 3.79
CA SER A 94 -26.02 -4.32 3.18
C SER A 94 -25.05 -3.15 3.00
N ALA A 95 -23.88 -3.21 3.63
CA ALA A 95 -22.81 -2.22 3.57
C ALA A 95 -21.72 -2.58 2.55
N CYS A 96 -22.05 -3.39 1.52
CA CYS A 96 -21.06 -3.77 0.49
C CYS A 96 -20.75 -2.59 -0.43
N GLY A 97 -19.47 -2.15 -0.45
CA GLY A 97 -19.04 -1.07 -1.33
C GLY A 97 -17.95 -0.19 -0.73
N LEU A 98 -17.95 1.07 -1.15
CA LEU A 98 -17.03 2.12 -0.70
C LEU A 98 -17.82 3.25 -0.04
N LYS A 99 -17.20 3.89 0.96
CA LYS A 99 -17.76 5.02 1.70
C LYS A 99 -16.64 5.97 2.10
N ALA A 100 -16.89 7.28 2.10
CA ALA A 100 -15.92 8.23 2.65
C ALA A 100 -15.80 8.06 4.17
N THR A 101 -14.58 8.07 4.67
CA THR A 101 -14.28 7.90 6.10
C THR A 101 -14.92 8.99 6.96
N VAL A 102 -15.06 10.22 6.42
CA VAL A 102 -15.71 11.34 7.11
C VAL A 102 -17.20 11.11 7.42
N HIS A 103 -17.85 10.19 6.71
CA HIS A 103 -19.24 9.80 6.91
C HIS A 103 -19.39 8.46 7.64
N ALA A 104 -18.28 7.81 7.97
CA ALA A 104 -18.28 6.52 8.65
C ALA A 104 -18.35 6.69 10.17
N ASP A 105 -19.07 5.79 10.82
CA ASP A 105 -19.03 5.67 12.25
C ASP A 105 -17.83 4.81 12.73
N GLU A 106 -17.58 4.81 14.04
CA GLU A 106 -16.47 4.08 14.62
C GLU A 106 -16.56 2.56 14.38
N VAL A 107 -17.77 2.01 14.36
CA VAL A 107 -18.02 0.58 14.16
C VAL A 107 -17.64 0.18 12.73
N GLU A 108 -18.05 0.97 11.74
CA GLU A 108 -17.73 0.76 10.33
C GLU A 108 -16.22 0.85 10.08
N VAL A 109 -15.55 1.85 10.68
CA VAL A 109 -14.09 2.01 10.56
C VAL A 109 -13.37 0.81 11.18
N ARG A 110 -13.75 0.39 12.38
CA ARG A 110 -13.15 -0.79 13.05
C ARG A 110 -13.39 -2.07 12.26
N ALA A 111 -14.57 -2.25 11.67
CA ALA A 111 -14.87 -3.39 10.83
C ALA A 111 -13.98 -3.43 9.57
N CYS A 112 -13.76 -2.28 8.93
CA CYS A 112 -12.84 -2.17 7.78
C CYS A 112 -11.40 -2.52 8.17
N ILE A 113 -10.90 -2.03 9.29
CA ILE A 113 -9.56 -2.36 9.80
C ILE A 113 -9.44 -3.86 10.07
N ALA A 114 -10.42 -4.46 10.76
CA ALA A 114 -10.41 -5.90 11.03
C ALA A 114 -10.42 -6.75 9.75
N GLU A 115 -11.13 -6.31 8.70
CA GLU A 115 -11.13 -6.98 7.40
C GLU A 115 -9.75 -6.89 6.72
N LEU A 116 -9.08 -5.74 6.79
CA LEU A 116 -7.72 -5.55 6.28
C LEU A 116 -6.71 -6.44 7.02
N ASP A 117 -6.77 -6.46 8.35
CA ASP A 117 -5.89 -7.28 9.18
C ASP A 117 -6.10 -8.78 8.91
N GLY A 118 -7.35 -9.19 8.73
CA GLY A 118 -7.69 -10.56 8.36
C GLY A 118 -7.09 -10.97 7.01
N ARG A 119 -7.13 -10.07 6.02
CA ARG A 119 -6.51 -10.28 4.70
C ARG A 119 -4.98 -10.34 4.80
N ALA A 120 -4.36 -9.40 5.51
CA ALA A 120 -2.92 -9.42 5.76
C ALA A 120 -2.48 -10.74 6.42
N GLY A 121 -3.18 -11.18 7.46
CA GLY A 121 -2.92 -12.45 8.13
C GLY A 121 -3.03 -13.67 7.21
N SER A 122 -3.97 -13.68 6.25
CA SER A 122 -4.09 -14.76 5.27
C SER A 122 -2.95 -14.75 4.25
N HIS A 123 -2.50 -13.60 3.81
CA HIS A 123 -1.33 -13.48 2.93
C HIS A 123 -0.06 -13.97 3.62
N HIS A 124 0.15 -13.60 4.89
CA HIS A 124 1.28 -14.07 5.68
C HIS A 124 1.27 -15.59 5.88
N ARG A 125 0.10 -16.21 6.16
CA ARG A 125 -0.02 -17.67 6.25
C ARG A 125 0.35 -18.32 4.92
N ARG A 126 -0.21 -17.84 3.81
CA ARG A 126 0.08 -18.36 2.47
C ARG A 126 1.57 -18.25 2.11
N ALA A 127 2.21 -17.13 2.42
CA ALA A 127 3.64 -16.94 2.18
C ALA A 127 4.48 -17.99 2.95
N ARG A 128 4.15 -18.25 4.22
CA ARG A 128 4.81 -19.29 5.03
C ARG A 128 4.60 -20.68 4.48
N ASP A 129 3.40 -20.99 3.98
CA ASP A 129 3.11 -22.29 3.41
C ASP A 129 3.87 -22.53 2.10
N ILE A 130 3.99 -21.50 1.26
CA ILE A 130 4.82 -21.53 0.04
C ILE A 130 6.29 -21.73 0.41
N ALA A 131 6.83 -20.99 1.37
CA ALA A 131 8.22 -21.12 1.81
C ALA A 131 8.50 -22.52 2.34
N ARG A 132 7.59 -23.11 3.11
CA ARG A 132 7.68 -24.48 3.60
C ARG A 132 7.64 -25.50 2.46
N ALA A 133 6.72 -25.35 1.51
CA ALA A 133 6.60 -26.24 0.35
C ALA A 133 7.84 -26.18 -0.55
N ALA A 134 8.44 -25.01 -0.70
CA ALA A 134 9.67 -24.79 -1.46
C ALA A 134 10.94 -25.19 -0.67
N LYS A 135 10.81 -25.65 0.57
CA LYS A 135 11.94 -25.98 1.47
C LYS A 135 12.94 -24.83 1.63
N LEU A 136 12.45 -23.61 1.57
CA LEU A 136 13.27 -22.42 1.79
C LEU A 136 13.40 -22.18 3.28
N GLU A 137 14.63 -22.39 3.82
CA GLU A 137 14.94 -22.04 5.19
C GLU A 137 15.27 -20.55 5.31
N GLY A 138 14.79 -19.90 6.38
CA GLY A 138 15.18 -18.53 6.72
C GLY A 138 14.38 -17.41 6.07
N VAL A 139 13.30 -17.68 5.33
CA VAL A 139 12.38 -16.64 4.87
C VAL A 139 11.60 -16.09 6.06
N ARG A 140 11.99 -14.90 6.53
CA ARG A 140 11.23 -14.15 7.53
C ARG A 140 10.10 -13.40 6.81
N THR A 141 8.86 -13.71 7.16
CA THR A 141 7.64 -12.99 6.74
C THR A 141 7.19 -12.05 7.84
#